data_3ab096a0dae17886bdada9ec3bf67666
#
_entry.id   3ab096a0dae17886bdada9ec3bf67666
#
_cell.length_a   1.000
_cell.length_b   1.000
_cell.length_c   1.000
_cell.angle_alpha   90.00
_cell.angle_beta   90.00
_cell.angle_gamma   90.00
#
_symmetry.space_group_name_H-M   'P 1'
#
loop_
_entity.id
_entity.type
_entity.pdbx_description
1 polymer ?
#
loop_
_entity_poly.entity_id
_entity_poly.type
_entity_poly.pdbx_seq_one_letter_code
_entity_poly.pdbx_strand_id
1 'polypeptide(L)'
;EEFEKMTDEKYVLIATPAFLKRTVEVEDKLDMKDIWIFSSGGAVSPELAVQCGKLFNFFPLEVYGSTETSGIAYRQQNKDGLLWTPFDNAKLWLGDDGCLRIISPYIKDPAGFATADLAEFQEDGRFILKGRSDSIVKIEEKRISMTEVENRLLETGLIEDVKVVALTSDVRQYLAAALVLNAKGQEKFKDTEKFLINRYFHDFLMKYFENVVIPKKWRFMDKLPVDVQGKKHKLEIMALFDKE
;
A
#
# COMPACT_ATOMS: atom_id res chain seq x y z
N GLU A 1 -18.19 -0.97 21.56
CA GLU A 1 -19.59 -0.76 21.99
C GLU A 1 -20.61 -1.32 21.00
N GLU A 2 -20.45 -1.19 19.67
CA GLU A 2 -21.39 -1.80 18.71
C GLU A 2 -21.19 -3.30 18.58
N PHE A 3 -19.95 -3.77 18.58
CA PHE A 3 -19.61 -5.20 18.50
C PHE A 3 -19.99 -6.00 19.76
N GLU A 4 -20.01 -5.37 20.93
CA GLU A 4 -20.41 -6.01 22.21
C GLU A 4 -21.89 -6.43 22.25
N LYS A 5 -22.71 -5.94 21.34
CA LYS A 5 -24.15 -6.26 21.23
C LYS A 5 -24.47 -7.36 20.21
N MET A 6 -23.44 -7.88 19.54
CA MET A 6 -23.57 -8.89 18.47
C MET A 6 -23.66 -10.29 19.10
N THR A 7 -24.87 -10.85 19.17
CA THR A 7 -25.12 -12.21 19.67
C THR A 7 -25.64 -13.09 18.52
N ASP A 8 -25.21 -14.34 18.44
CA ASP A 8 -25.72 -15.46 17.62
C ASP A 8 -26.01 -15.21 16.10
N GLU A 9 -25.82 -14.02 15.58
CA GLU A 9 -26.01 -13.68 14.16
C GLU A 9 -24.69 -13.72 13.40
N LYS A 10 -24.76 -14.06 12.10
CA LYS A 10 -23.59 -13.98 11.20
C LYS A 10 -23.45 -12.55 10.71
N TYR A 11 -22.28 -11.97 10.90
CA TYR A 11 -22.00 -10.60 10.52
C TYR A 11 -21.02 -10.50 9.37
N VAL A 12 -21.15 -9.45 8.58
CA VAL A 12 -20.24 -9.08 7.52
C VAL A 12 -19.66 -7.71 7.84
N LEU A 13 -18.34 -7.63 7.93
CA LEU A 13 -17.61 -6.38 8.10
C LEU A 13 -17.05 -5.93 6.75
N ILE A 14 -17.44 -4.75 6.29
CA ILE A 14 -16.84 -4.09 5.14
C ILE A 14 -15.91 -3.00 5.65
N ALA A 15 -14.62 -3.11 5.39
CA ALA A 15 -13.62 -2.26 6.02
C ALA A 15 -12.48 -1.88 5.07
N THR A 16 -11.76 -0.82 5.41
CA THR A 16 -10.45 -0.51 4.81
C THR A 16 -9.33 -1.17 5.63
N PRO A 17 -8.14 -1.42 5.05
CA PRO A 17 -6.99 -1.91 5.81
C PRO A 17 -6.64 -1.05 7.02
N ALA A 18 -6.78 0.28 6.90
CA ALA A 18 -6.54 1.22 8.00
C ALA A 18 -7.54 1.06 9.16
N PHE A 19 -8.80 0.71 8.86
CA PHE A 19 -9.78 0.39 9.89
C PHE A 19 -9.45 -0.95 10.56
N LEU A 20 -9.15 -1.99 9.77
CA LEU A 20 -8.76 -3.30 10.29
C LEU A 20 -7.55 -3.21 11.21
N LYS A 21 -6.51 -2.45 10.81
CA LYS A 21 -5.32 -2.23 11.63
C LYS A 21 -5.68 -1.68 13.00
N ARG A 22 -6.51 -0.63 13.06
CA ARG A 22 -6.97 -0.05 14.33
C ARG A 22 -7.80 -1.02 15.16
N THR A 23 -8.61 -1.85 14.51
CA THR A 23 -9.44 -2.83 15.21
C THR A 23 -8.58 -3.89 15.90
N VAL A 24 -7.60 -4.47 15.19
CA VAL A 24 -6.73 -5.50 15.79
C VAL A 24 -5.78 -4.95 16.87
N GLU A 25 -5.48 -3.65 16.87
CA GLU A 25 -4.67 -3.00 17.90
C GLU A 25 -5.41 -2.77 19.22
N VAL A 26 -6.75 -2.67 19.17
CA VAL A 26 -7.59 -2.36 20.36
C VAL A 26 -8.09 -3.63 21.08
N GLU A 27 -7.99 -4.81 20.46
CA GLU A 27 -8.91 -5.89 20.73
C GLU A 27 -8.33 -7.15 21.38
N ASP A 28 -7.75 -7.02 22.57
CA ASP A 28 -7.56 -8.19 23.45
C ASP A 28 -8.86 -8.67 24.16
N LYS A 29 -10.03 -8.06 23.89
CA LYS A 29 -11.21 -8.19 24.76
C LYS A 29 -12.53 -8.59 24.08
N LEU A 30 -12.61 -8.63 22.75
CA LEU A 30 -13.86 -8.97 22.06
C LEU A 30 -13.79 -10.38 21.46
N ASP A 31 -14.73 -11.23 21.81
CA ASP A 31 -14.96 -12.51 21.12
C ASP A 31 -15.71 -12.25 19.82
N MET A 32 -14.97 -11.87 18.76
CA MET A 32 -15.49 -11.53 17.44
C MET A 32 -15.32 -12.67 16.46
N LYS A 33 -15.66 -13.88 16.83
CA LYS A 33 -15.56 -15.06 15.96
C LYS A 33 -16.62 -15.06 14.87
N ASP A 34 -16.25 -15.65 13.72
CA ASP A 34 -17.15 -15.92 12.59
C ASP A 34 -17.71 -14.66 11.89
N ILE A 35 -16.94 -13.55 11.91
CA ILE A 35 -17.24 -12.34 11.14
C ILE A 35 -16.57 -12.43 9.77
N TRP A 36 -17.34 -12.38 8.72
CA TRP A 36 -16.81 -12.28 7.36
C TRP A 36 -16.30 -10.87 7.09
N ILE A 37 -15.06 -10.75 6.63
CA ILE A 37 -14.42 -9.47 6.40
C ILE A 37 -14.18 -9.28 4.91
N PHE A 38 -14.73 -8.19 4.35
CA PHE A 38 -14.39 -7.69 3.03
C PHE A 38 -13.53 -6.44 3.19
N SER A 39 -12.34 -6.43 2.58
CA SER A 39 -11.42 -5.30 2.65
C SER A 39 -11.16 -4.72 1.27
N SER A 40 -11.25 -3.41 1.14
CA SER A 40 -10.96 -2.69 -0.10
C SER A 40 -10.35 -1.31 0.16
N GLY A 41 -9.92 -0.62 -0.90
CA GLY A 41 -9.34 0.73 -0.82
C GLY A 41 -7.85 0.78 -0.49
N GLY A 42 -7.21 -0.38 -0.32
CA GLY A 42 -5.76 -0.52 -0.09
C GLY A 42 -5.39 -1.98 0.06
N ALA A 43 -4.09 -2.27 0.09
CA ALA A 43 -3.58 -3.62 0.32
C ALA A 43 -3.58 -3.94 1.83
N VAL A 44 -4.03 -5.13 2.19
CA VAL A 44 -3.86 -5.68 3.54
C VAL A 44 -2.45 -6.26 3.63
N SER A 45 -1.67 -5.92 4.67
CA SER A 45 -0.37 -6.56 4.87
C SER A 45 -0.54 -8.02 5.32
N PRO A 46 0.43 -8.90 5.03
CA PRO A 46 0.38 -10.29 5.48
C PRO A 46 0.22 -10.43 6.99
N GLU A 47 0.88 -9.57 7.77
CA GLU A 47 0.81 -9.54 9.22
C GLU A 47 -0.61 -9.17 9.68
N LEU A 48 -1.20 -8.15 9.07
CA LEU A 48 -2.57 -7.72 9.38
C LEU A 48 -3.58 -8.81 9.01
N ALA A 49 -3.40 -9.49 7.87
CA ALA A 49 -4.25 -10.60 7.47
C ALA A 49 -4.23 -11.74 8.52
N VAL A 50 -3.03 -12.07 9.04
CA VAL A 50 -2.87 -13.06 10.10
C VAL A 50 -3.52 -12.60 11.41
N GLN A 51 -3.37 -11.33 11.80
CA GLN A 51 -4.00 -10.78 13.00
C GLN A 51 -5.53 -10.81 12.89
N CYS A 52 -6.08 -10.41 11.73
CA CYS A 52 -7.51 -10.55 11.48
C CYS A 52 -7.98 -12.01 11.55
N GLY A 53 -7.23 -12.94 10.97
CA GLY A 53 -7.54 -14.37 11.03
C GLY A 53 -7.61 -14.90 12.47
N LYS A 54 -6.77 -14.40 13.36
CA LYS A 54 -6.78 -14.78 14.78
C LYS A 54 -7.96 -14.15 15.54
N LEU A 55 -8.25 -12.88 15.28
CA LEU A 55 -9.28 -12.13 16.00
C LEU A 55 -10.70 -12.51 15.56
N PHE A 56 -10.93 -12.62 14.25
CA PHE A 56 -12.25 -12.81 13.66
C PHE A 56 -12.53 -14.27 13.23
N ASN A 57 -11.57 -15.17 13.40
CA ASN A 57 -11.62 -16.52 12.83
C ASN A 57 -11.85 -16.53 11.28
N PHE A 58 -11.55 -15.41 10.62
CA PHE A 58 -11.72 -15.22 9.19
C PHE A 58 -10.63 -14.29 8.62
N PHE A 59 -9.89 -14.78 7.63
CA PHE A 59 -8.95 -13.95 6.89
C PHE A 59 -9.71 -12.98 5.98
N PRO A 60 -9.30 -11.70 5.89
CA PRO A 60 -9.98 -10.75 5.02
C PRO A 60 -10.04 -11.21 3.57
N LEU A 61 -11.23 -11.15 2.97
CA LEU A 61 -11.41 -11.23 1.53
C LEU A 61 -11.12 -9.85 0.95
N GLU A 62 -9.96 -9.70 0.33
CA GLU A 62 -9.58 -8.45 -0.31
C GLU A 62 -10.29 -8.30 -1.65
N VAL A 63 -10.84 -7.11 -1.91
CA VAL A 63 -11.45 -6.74 -3.18
C VAL A 63 -10.59 -5.67 -3.85
N TYR A 64 -10.07 -6.01 -5.01
CA TYR A 64 -9.29 -5.11 -5.85
C TYR A 64 -10.21 -4.39 -6.85
N GLY A 65 -10.01 -3.09 -6.97
CA GLY A 65 -10.75 -2.21 -7.85
C GLY A 65 -10.54 -0.74 -7.51
N SER A 66 -11.26 0.13 -8.18
CA SER A 66 -11.22 1.57 -7.99
C SER A 66 -12.62 2.17 -8.09
N THR A 67 -12.73 3.48 -7.88
CA THR A 67 -14.00 4.21 -8.08
C THR A 67 -14.49 4.11 -9.52
N GLU A 68 -13.56 4.07 -10.48
CA GLU A 68 -13.83 4.02 -11.92
C GLU A 68 -14.24 2.63 -12.39
N THR A 69 -13.74 1.58 -11.73
CA THR A 69 -13.92 0.19 -12.18
C THR A 69 -14.87 -0.63 -11.33
N SER A 70 -15.21 -0.16 -10.12
CA SER A 70 -15.78 -0.99 -9.06
C SER A 70 -14.84 -2.15 -8.69
N GLY A 71 -15.31 -3.16 -7.95
CA GLY A 71 -14.54 -4.38 -7.66
C GLY A 71 -14.38 -5.21 -8.93
N ILE A 72 -13.15 -5.63 -9.24
CA ILE A 72 -12.81 -6.38 -10.45
C ILE A 72 -12.12 -7.71 -10.19
N ALA A 73 -11.53 -7.88 -9.01
CA ALA A 73 -10.91 -9.13 -8.58
C ALA A 73 -10.93 -9.24 -7.06
N TYR A 74 -10.69 -10.44 -6.58
CA TYR A 74 -10.61 -10.73 -5.15
C TYR A 74 -9.46 -11.69 -4.84
N ARG A 75 -9.02 -11.72 -3.59
CA ARG A 75 -8.13 -12.74 -3.04
C ARG A 75 -8.35 -12.90 -1.53
N GLN A 76 -7.92 -14.05 -1.01
CA GLN A 76 -7.79 -14.28 0.42
C GLN A 76 -6.37 -14.81 0.70
N GLN A 77 -5.52 -14.03 1.35
CA GLN A 77 -4.07 -14.27 1.38
C GLN A 77 -3.66 -15.63 1.91
N ASN A 78 -4.38 -16.20 2.88
CA ASN A 78 -4.09 -17.53 3.40
C ASN A 78 -4.35 -18.69 2.41
N LYS A 79 -5.11 -18.43 1.32
CA LYS A 79 -5.42 -19.40 0.26
C LYS A 79 -4.69 -19.08 -1.04
N ASP A 80 -4.69 -17.80 -1.40
CA ASP A 80 -4.31 -17.34 -2.73
C ASP A 80 -2.92 -16.71 -2.75
N GLY A 81 -2.35 -16.39 -1.57
CA GLY A 81 -1.07 -15.68 -1.47
C GLY A 81 -1.13 -14.31 -2.16
N LEU A 82 -0.34 -14.14 -3.21
CA LEU A 82 -0.31 -12.91 -4.02
C LEU A 82 -1.27 -12.94 -5.22
N LEU A 83 -1.92 -14.06 -5.49
CA LEU A 83 -2.75 -14.26 -6.67
C LEU A 83 -4.14 -13.61 -6.47
N TRP A 84 -4.55 -12.84 -7.47
CA TRP A 84 -5.88 -12.27 -7.57
C TRP A 84 -6.72 -13.06 -8.56
N THR A 85 -7.96 -13.36 -8.18
CA THR A 85 -8.95 -14.02 -9.03
C THR A 85 -9.89 -12.96 -9.59
N PRO A 86 -9.98 -12.80 -10.92
CA PRO A 86 -10.96 -11.91 -11.53
C PRO A 86 -12.39 -12.31 -11.16
N PHE A 87 -13.29 -11.33 -11.02
CA PHE A 87 -14.73 -11.62 -11.00
C PHE A 87 -15.21 -12.05 -12.40
N ASP A 88 -16.16 -12.94 -12.47
CA ASP A 88 -16.69 -13.50 -13.72
C ASP A 88 -17.24 -12.43 -14.68
N ASN A 89 -17.69 -11.30 -14.15
CA ASN A 89 -18.23 -10.19 -14.91
C ASN A 89 -17.15 -9.16 -15.33
N ALA A 90 -15.89 -9.38 -15.00
CA ALA A 90 -14.77 -8.51 -15.37
C ALA A 90 -13.83 -9.21 -16.36
N LYS A 91 -13.66 -8.63 -17.54
CA LYS A 91 -12.66 -9.07 -18.50
C LYS A 91 -11.39 -8.24 -18.32
N LEU A 92 -10.28 -8.92 -18.07
CA LEU A 92 -8.99 -8.32 -17.78
C LEU A 92 -7.94 -8.78 -18.79
N TRP A 93 -7.06 -7.88 -19.22
CA TRP A 93 -5.88 -8.20 -20.06
C TRP A 93 -4.77 -7.18 -19.84
N LEU A 94 -3.58 -7.42 -20.40
CA LEU A 94 -2.48 -6.44 -20.36
C LEU A 94 -2.49 -5.60 -21.64
N GLY A 95 -2.29 -4.31 -21.48
CA GLY A 95 -1.89 -3.43 -22.58
C GLY A 95 -0.40 -3.63 -22.96
N ASP A 96 0.03 -2.99 -24.05
CA ASP A 96 1.44 -3.03 -24.51
C ASP A 96 2.42 -2.46 -23.46
N ASP A 97 1.93 -1.65 -22.56
CA ASP A 97 2.67 -1.05 -21.43
C ASP A 97 2.76 -1.98 -20.19
N GLY A 98 2.20 -3.19 -20.27
CA GLY A 98 2.14 -4.15 -19.16
C GLY A 98 1.14 -3.79 -18.06
N CYS A 99 0.32 -2.75 -18.27
CA CYS A 99 -0.70 -2.34 -17.32
C CYS A 99 -2.04 -3.02 -17.59
N LEU A 100 -2.82 -3.26 -16.53
CA LEU A 100 -4.15 -3.84 -16.63
C LEU A 100 -5.10 -2.98 -17.45
N ARG A 101 -5.85 -3.64 -18.31
CA ARG A 101 -7.01 -3.13 -19.05
C ARG A 101 -8.22 -3.90 -18.58
N ILE A 102 -9.36 -3.21 -18.47
CA ILE A 102 -10.55 -3.74 -17.81
C ILE A 102 -11.79 -3.40 -18.63
N ILE A 103 -12.64 -4.41 -18.87
CA ILE A 103 -14.02 -4.22 -19.28
C ILE A 103 -14.91 -4.89 -18.22
N SER A 104 -15.89 -4.18 -17.71
CA SER A 104 -16.91 -4.71 -16.80
C SER A 104 -18.23 -3.96 -17.00
N PRO A 105 -19.36 -4.47 -16.50
CA PRO A 105 -20.67 -3.81 -16.61
C PRO A 105 -20.73 -2.43 -15.92
N TYR A 106 -19.77 -2.12 -15.05
CA TYR A 106 -19.72 -0.86 -14.31
C TYR A 106 -18.91 0.22 -15.03
N ILE A 107 -18.19 -0.13 -16.10
CA ILE A 107 -17.39 0.80 -16.90
C ILE A 107 -18.24 1.26 -18.09
N LYS A 108 -18.48 2.58 -18.16
CA LYS A 108 -19.34 3.16 -19.20
C LYS A 108 -18.70 3.17 -20.58
N ASP A 109 -17.37 3.29 -20.65
CA ASP A 109 -16.64 3.30 -21.92
C ASP A 109 -16.56 1.87 -22.50
N PRO A 110 -17.09 1.61 -23.69
CA PRO A 110 -17.00 0.30 -24.32
C PRO A 110 -15.56 -0.09 -24.69
N ALA A 111 -14.63 0.84 -24.79
CA ALA A 111 -13.20 0.57 -24.96
C ALA A 111 -12.57 0.03 -23.65
N GLY A 112 -13.29 0.12 -22.52
CA GLY A 112 -12.82 -0.29 -21.22
C GLY A 112 -12.04 0.79 -20.50
N PHE A 113 -11.40 0.41 -19.38
CA PHE A 113 -10.63 1.29 -18.54
C PHE A 113 -9.15 0.86 -18.54
N ALA A 114 -8.26 1.82 -18.75
CA ALA A 114 -6.82 1.63 -18.69
C ALA A 114 -6.30 2.04 -17.31
N THR A 115 -5.78 1.08 -16.55
CA THR A 115 -5.16 1.38 -15.25
C THR A 115 -3.69 1.72 -15.42
N ALA A 116 -3.07 2.21 -14.35
CA ALA A 116 -1.62 2.28 -14.22
C ALA A 116 -1.05 1.07 -13.46
N ASP A 117 -1.87 0.07 -13.13
CA ASP A 117 -1.44 -1.09 -12.34
C ASP A 117 -0.77 -2.13 -13.25
N LEU A 118 0.50 -2.39 -12.98
CA LEU A 118 1.28 -3.44 -13.64
C LEU A 118 0.85 -4.80 -13.08
N ALA A 119 0.68 -5.78 -13.98
CA ALA A 119 0.28 -7.12 -13.58
C ALA A 119 0.98 -8.20 -14.38
N GLU A 120 0.92 -9.43 -13.88
CA GLU A 120 1.42 -10.64 -14.53
C GLU A 120 0.36 -11.73 -14.39
N PHE A 121 -0.18 -12.18 -15.54
CA PHE A 121 -1.18 -13.25 -15.56
C PHE A 121 -0.52 -14.63 -15.45
N GLN A 122 -1.22 -15.53 -14.78
CA GLN A 122 -0.91 -16.95 -14.73
C GLN A 122 -1.71 -17.71 -15.80
N GLU A 123 -1.35 -18.95 -16.07
CA GLU A 123 -2.03 -19.82 -17.06
C GLU A 123 -3.51 -20.05 -16.74
N ASP A 124 -3.87 -20.02 -15.45
CA ASP A 124 -5.24 -20.23 -14.96
C ASP A 124 -6.10 -18.95 -14.98
N GLY A 125 -5.58 -17.84 -15.51
CA GLY A 125 -6.28 -16.55 -15.61
C GLY A 125 -6.21 -15.69 -14.36
N ARG A 126 -5.65 -16.18 -13.24
CA ARG A 126 -5.34 -15.35 -12.08
C ARG A 126 -4.13 -14.46 -12.37
N PHE A 127 -3.93 -13.43 -11.57
CA PHE A 127 -2.82 -12.50 -11.80
C PHE A 127 -2.19 -12.00 -10.48
N ILE A 128 -0.96 -11.52 -10.62
CA ILE A 128 -0.22 -10.84 -9.54
C ILE A 128 -0.07 -9.38 -9.90
N LEU A 129 -0.38 -8.48 -8.96
CA LEU A 129 -0.07 -7.06 -9.09
C LEU A 129 1.42 -6.82 -8.80
N LYS A 130 2.09 -6.15 -9.73
CA LYS A 130 3.53 -5.80 -9.65
C LYS A 130 3.80 -4.36 -9.22
N GLY A 131 2.74 -3.63 -8.85
CA GLY A 131 2.80 -2.22 -8.51
C GLY A 131 2.21 -1.33 -9.58
N ARG A 132 2.57 -0.05 -9.57
CA ARG A 132 2.00 0.95 -10.49
C ARG A 132 3.06 1.56 -11.41
N SER A 133 2.73 1.69 -12.69
CA SER A 133 3.61 2.31 -13.69
C SER A 133 3.86 3.80 -13.38
N ASP A 134 2.88 4.51 -12.79
CA ASP A 134 3.01 5.91 -12.38
C ASP A 134 3.85 6.09 -11.09
N SER A 135 4.19 4.99 -10.40
CA SER A 135 5.19 4.99 -9.32
C SER A 135 6.63 4.81 -9.82
N ILE A 136 6.81 4.50 -11.11
CA ILE A 136 8.14 4.37 -11.70
C ILE A 136 8.56 5.76 -12.22
N VAL A 137 9.73 6.20 -11.80
CA VAL A 137 10.32 7.46 -12.25
C VAL A 137 11.69 7.22 -12.87
N LYS A 138 12.10 8.10 -13.78
CA LYS A 138 13.44 8.10 -14.36
C LYS A 138 14.27 9.15 -13.65
N ILE A 139 15.23 8.71 -12.84
CA ILE A 139 16.22 9.58 -12.20
C ILE A 139 17.53 9.43 -12.96
N GLU A 140 17.95 10.49 -13.64
CA GLU A 140 19.03 10.42 -14.61
C GLU A 140 18.69 9.33 -15.67
N GLU A 141 19.55 8.32 -15.85
CA GLU A 141 19.29 7.22 -16.79
C GLU A 141 18.68 5.97 -16.14
N LYS A 142 18.36 6.03 -14.83
CA LYS A 142 17.86 4.87 -14.04
C LYS A 142 16.34 4.94 -13.86
N ARG A 143 15.66 3.85 -14.17
CA ARG A 143 14.25 3.65 -13.79
C ARG A 143 14.18 3.08 -12.38
N ILE A 144 13.41 3.71 -11.51
CA ILE A 144 13.21 3.27 -10.13
C ILE A 144 11.73 3.28 -9.77
N SER A 145 11.27 2.21 -9.14
CA SER A 145 9.96 2.16 -8.51
C SER A 145 10.04 2.84 -7.13
N MET A 146 9.29 3.93 -6.96
CA MET A 146 9.18 4.59 -5.64
C MET A 146 8.57 3.63 -4.61
N THR A 147 7.63 2.79 -5.03
CA THR A 147 7.03 1.76 -4.15
C THR A 147 8.06 0.73 -3.70
N GLU A 148 9.02 0.35 -4.55
CA GLU A 148 10.08 -0.56 -4.13
C GLU A 148 10.99 0.08 -3.08
N VAL A 149 11.33 1.36 -3.23
CA VAL A 149 12.08 2.10 -2.21
C VAL A 149 11.31 2.17 -0.89
N GLU A 150 9.98 2.42 -0.94
CA GLU A 150 9.09 2.40 0.23
C GLU A 150 9.13 1.03 0.93
N ASN A 151 8.98 -0.06 0.18
CA ASN A 151 8.99 -1.42 0.72
C ASN A 151 10.33 -1.75 1.39
N ARG A 152 11.47 -1.41 0.76
CA ARG A 152 12.79 -1.61 1.38
C ARG A 152 12.96 -0.82 2.68
N LEU A 153 12.44 0.39 2.73
CA LEU A 153 12.46 1.19 3.97
C LEU A 153 11.64 0.53 5.08
N LEU A 154 10.46 -0.02 4.77
CA LEU A 154 9.62 -0.75 5.73
C LEU A 154 10.30 -2.02 6.25
N GLU A 155 11.09 -2.73 5.44
CA GLU A 155 11.86 -3.92 5.83
C GLU A 155 12.88 -3.65 6.95
N THR A 156 13.23 -2.39 7.23
CA THR A 156 14.08 -2.05 8.39
C THR A 156 13.42 -2.40 9.74
N GLY A 157 12.08 -2.55 9.76
CA GLY A 157 11.30 -2.76 10.97
C GLY A 157 11.26 -1.55 11.92
N LEU A 158 11.71 -0.37 11.46
CA LEU A 158 11.82 0.87 12.26
C LEU A 158 10.81 1.94 11.82
N ILE A 159 10.13 1.70 10.70
CA ILE A 159 9.21 2.64 10.07
C ILE A 159 7.79 2.08 10.17
N GLU A 160 6.86 2.92 10.61
CA GLU A 160 5.43 2.63 10.62
C GLU A 160 4.80 2.94 9.28
N ASP A 161 5.18 4.06 8.68
CA ASP A 161 4.61 4.55 7.43
C ASP A 161 5.64 5.36 6.63
N VAL A 162 5.56 5.27 5.31
CA VAL A 162 6.47 5.96 4.40
C VAL A 162 5.78 6.33 3.09
N LYS A 163 6.20 7.46 2.51
CA LYS A 163 5.87 7.83 1.14
C LYS A 163 7.07 8.45 0.46
N VAL A 164 7.42 7.91 -0.70
CA VAL A 164 8.48 8.41 -1.57
C VAL A 164 7.85 9.20 -2.72
N VAL A 165 8.44 10.33 -3.04
CA VAL A 165 8.03 11.21 -4.15
C VAL A 165 9.24 11.63 -4.97
N ALA A 166 9.01 11.87 -6.26
CA ALA A 166 10.00 12.49 -7.12
C ALA A 166 9.81 14.01 -7.10
N LEU A 167 10.87 14.74 -6.82
CA LEU A 167 10.95 16.19 -6.85
C LEU A 167 11.85 16.62 -7.99
N THR A 168 11.60 17.80 -8.55
CA THR A 168 12.41 18.39 -9.60
C THR A 168 13.06 19.66 -9.07
N SER A 169 14.37 19.75 -9.19
CA SER A 169 15.11 21.01 -9.06
C SER A 169 15.35 21.60 -10.44
N ASP A 170 15.90 22.81 -10.51
CA ASP A 170 16.23 23.48 -11.77
C ASP A 170 17.13 22.65 -12.69
N VAL A 171 17.87 21.69 -12.13
CA VAL A 171 18.92 20.93 -12.83
C VAL A 171 18.54 19.47 -13.04
N ARG A 172 17.82 18.84 -12.08
CA ARG A 172 17.57 17.39 -12.10
C ARG A 172 16.39 16.98 -11.26
N GLN A 173 15.86 15.78 -11.58
CA GLN A 173 14.91 15.06 -10.75
C GLN A 173 15.63 14.20 -9.70
N TYR A 174 15.06 14.12 -8.50
CA TYR A 174 15.58 13.31 -7.40
C TYR A 174 14.44 12.81 -6.50
N LEU A 175 14.69 11.77 -5.71
CA LEU A 175 13.72 11.26 -4.76
C LEU A 175 13.79 11.96 -3.41
N ALA A 176 12.63 12.09 -2.78
CA ALA A 176 12.46 12.52 -1.40
C ALA A 176 11.56 11.53 -0.66
N ALA A 177 11.84 11.29 0.63
CA ALA A 177 11.08 10.37 1.47
C ALA A 177 10.51 11.09 2.69
N ALA A 178 9.20 11.00 2.88
CA ALA A 178 8.50 11.36 4.10
C ALA A 178 8.12 10.07 4.85
N LEU A 179 8.46 9.98 6.13
CA LEU A 179 8.27 8.75 6.91
C LEU A 179 7.92 9.01 8.37
N VAL A 180 7.25 8.02 8.96
CA VAL A 180 6.87 7.95 10.36
C VAL A 180 7.66 6.80 10.99
N LEU A 181 8.39 7.08 12.07
CA LEU A 181 9.06 6.03 12.84
C LEU A 181 8.05 5.30 13.73
N ASN A 182 8.12 3.99 13.79
CA ASN A 182 7.39 3.22 14.79
C ASN A 182 8.06 3.31 16.17
N ALA A 183 7.45 2.70 17.21
CA ALA A 183 7.99 2.74 18.58
C ALA A 183 9.45 2.27 18.67
N LYS A 184 9.84 1.23 17.91
CA LYS A 184 11.22 0.74 17.86
C LYS A 184 12.15 1.74 17.20
N GLY A 185 11.71 2.40 16.14
CA GLY A 185 12.45 3.44 15.45
C GLY A 185 12.67 4.67 16.32
N GLN A 186 11.61 5.11 17.01
CA GLN A 186 11.66 6.23 17.96
C GLN A 186 12.64 5.94 19.10
N GLU A 187 12.60 4.77 19.70
CA GLU A 187 13.53 4.38 20.76
C GLU A 187 14.96 4.28 20.26
N LYS A 188 15.16 3.63 19.09
CA LYS A 188 16.50 3.49 18.50
C LYS A 188 17.15 4.83 18.19
N PHE A 189 16.41 5.82 17.73
CA PHE A 189 16.91 7.11 17.31
C PHE A 189 16.67 8.23 18.34
N LYS A 190 16.27 7.86 19.55
CA LYS A 190 16.18 8.80 20.67
C LYS A 190 17.53 9.52 20.83
N ASP A 191 17.46 10.83 20.94
CA ASP A 191 18.64 11.70 21.07
C ASP A 191 19.65 11.61 19.91
N THR A 192 19.25 11.04 18.76
CA THR A 192 20.10 10.94 17.58
C THR A 192 19.88 12.13 16.64
N GLU A 193 20.96 12.76 16.20
CA GLU A 193 20.87 13.87 15.23
C GLU A 193 20.23 13.41 13.91
N LYS A 194 19.36 14.26 13.34
CA LYS A 194 18.62 14.00 12.10
C LYS A 194 19.55 13.54 10.95
N PHE A 195 20.73 14.12 10.84
CA PHE A 195 21.71 13.73 9.82
C PHE A 195 22.13 12.25 9.94
N LEU A 196 22.34 11.75 11.16
CA LEU A 196 22.72 10.35 11.41
C LEU A 196 21.57 9.40 11.10
N ILE A 197 20.33 9.81 11.37
CA ILE A 197 19.13 9.04 11.00
C ILE A 197 19.00 8.96 9.47
N ASN A 198 19.18 10.08 8.77
CA ASN A 198 19.18 10.11 7.31
C ASN A 198 20.25 9.17 6.74
N ARG A 199 21.46 9.24 7.30
CA ARG A 199 22.58 8.38 6.89
C ARG A 199 22.28 6.90 7.11
N TYR A 200 21.66 6.53 8.23
CA TYR A 200 21.27 5.15 8.50
C TYR A 200 20.36 4.59 7.39
N PHE A 201 19.29 5.30 7.04
CA PHE A 201 18.38 4.86 6.00
C PHE A 201 19.00 4.91 4.60
N HIS A 202 19.84 5.91 4.33
CA HIS A 202 20.61 5.98 3.10
C HIS A 202 21.53 4.76 2.95
N ASP A 203 22.34 4.44 3.96
CA ASP A 203 23.30 3.31 3.93
C ASP A 203 22.57 1.96 3.87
N PHE A 204 21.37 1.86 4.44
CA PHE A 204 20.53 0.70 4.28
C PHE A 204 20.08 0.51 2.83
N LEU A 205 19.60 1.58 2.17
CA LEU A 205 19.16 1.53 0.78
C LEU A 205 20.32 1.31 -0.20
N MET A 206 21.54 1.73 0.12
CA MET A 206 22.75 1.46 -0.68
C MET A 206 23.02 -0.03 -0.90
N LYS A 207 22.41 -0.91 -0.11
CA LYS A 207 22.51 -2.36 -0.30
C LYS A 207 21.71 -2.87 -1.50
N TYR A 208 20.72 -2.10 -1.94
CA TYR A 208 19.74 -2.49 -2.96
C TYR A 208 19.76 -1.57 -4.18
N PHE A 209 20.17 -0.32 -4.01
CA PHE A 209 20.06 0.71 -5.05
C PHE A 209 21.36 1.49 -5.21
N GLU A 210 21.56 2.01 -6.42
CA GLU A 210 22.63 2.97 -6.69
C GLU A 210 22.32 4.31 -6.01
N ASN A 211 23.36 5.02 -5.59
CA ASN A 211 23.24 6.28 -4.85
C ASN A 211 22.36 7.35 -5.54
N VAL A 212 22.32 7.34 -6.86
CA VAL A 212 21.57 8.34 -7.65
C VAL A 212 20.07 8.26 -7.42
N VAL A 213 19.54 7.07 -7.18
CA VAL A 213 18.10 6.81 -6.96
C VAL A 213 17.69 6.74 -5.48
N ILE A 214 18.63 6.94 -4.56
CA ILE A 214 18.31 7.02 -3.12
C ILE A 214 17.75 8.40 -2.79
N PRO A 215 16.74 8.51 -1.91
CA PRO A 215 16.18 9.79 -1.51
C PRO A 215 17.27 10.77 -1.02
N LYS A 216 17.24 12.01 -1.55
CA LYS A 216 18.17 13.08 -1.18
C LYS A 216 17.61 13.97 -0.07
N LYS A 217 16.28 14.05 0.05
CA LYS A 217 15.61 14.77 1.13
C LYS A 217 14.76 13.81 1.97
N TRP A 218 14.78 14.04 3.30
CA TRP A 218 14.12 13.19 4.28
C TRP A 218 13.28 14.07 5.21
N ARG A 219 12.02 13.67 5.45
CA ARG A 219 11.14 14.28 6.44
C ARG A 219 10.67 13.20 7.42
N PHE A 220 10.88 13.43 8.70
CA PHE A 220 10.35 12.61 9.78
C PHE A 220 9.13 13.34 10.35
N MET A 221 8.04 12.61 10.49
CA MET A 221 6.74 13.15 10.91
C MET A 221 6.10 12.20 11.92
N ASP A 222 5.19 12.74 12.74
CA ASP A 222 4.36 11.93 13.63
C ASP A 222 3.27 11.20 12.84
N LYS A 223 2.81 11.79 11.73
CA LYS A 223 1.81 11.21 10.83
C LYS A 223 1.96 11.79 9.42
N LEU A 224 1.84 10.94 8.40
CA LEU A 224 1.75 11.41 7.02
C LEU A 224 0.36 12.00 6.73
N PRO A 225 0.27 13.03 5.87
CA PRO A 225 -1.00 13.56 5.42
C PRO A 225 -1.77 12.50 4.63
N VAL A 226 -3.04 12.32 4.99
CA VAL A 226 -3.99 11.42 4.34
C VAL A 226 -5.35 12.09 4.26
N ASP A 227 -6.11 11.79 3.23
CA ASP A 227 -7.50 12.22 3.11
C ASP A 227 -8.43 11.46 4.08
N VAL A 228 -9.72 11.78 4.02
CA VAL A 228 -10.76 11.13 4.85
C VAL A 228 -10.88 9.62 4.60
N GLN A 229 -10.41 9.13 3.46
CA GLN A 229 -10.39 7.71 3.09
C GLN A 229 -9.07 7.01 3.48
N GLY A 230 -8.11 7.75 4.03
CA GLY A 230 -6.77 7.25 4.40
C GLY A 230 -5.79 7.19 3.22
N LYS A 231 -6.10 7.82 2.08
CA LYS A 231 -5.20 7.87 0.91
C LYS A 231 -4.19 9.00 1.03
N LYS A 232 -2.95 8.73 0.68
CA LYS A 232 -1.85 9.70 0.62
C LYS A 232 -1.82 10.35 -0.76
N HIS A 233 -2.11 11.64 -0.83
CA HIS A 233 -2.06 12.38 -2.09
C HIS A 233 -0.65 12.85 -2.39
N LYS A 234 -0.17 12.54 -3.60
CA LYS A 234 1.19 12.87 -4.05
C LYS A 234 1.53 14.35 -3.86
N LEU A 235 0.62 15.25 -4.21
CA LEU A 235 0.85 16.71 -4.11
C LEU A 235 1.02 17.16 -2.66
N GLU A 236 0.25 16.62 -1.72
CA GLU A 236 0.37 16.96 -0.30
C GLU A 236 1.71 16.49 0.27
N ILE A 237 2.17 15.31 -0.14
CA ILE A 237 3.50 14.81 0.26
C ILE A 237 4.61 15.67 -0.36
N MET A 238 4.50 16.06 -1.64
CA MET A 238 5.49 16.94 -2.28
C MET A 238 5.58 18.28 -1.57
N ALA A 239 4.45 18.89 -1.18
CA ALA A 239 4.40 20.17 -0.47
C ALA A 239 5.12 20.15 0.89
N LEU A 240 5.38 18.96 1.48
CA LEU A 240 6.20 18.84 2.69
C LEU A 240 7.66 19.26 2.45
N PHE A 241 8.12 19.25 1.20
CA PHE A 241 9.50 19.54 0.81
C PHE A 241 9.68 20.93 0.20
N ASP A 242 8.59 21.69 -0.02
CA ASP A 242 8.61 23.04 -0.60
C ASP A 242 8.98 24.13 0.42
N LYS A 243 8.95 23.80 1.73
CA LYS A 243 9.20 24.74 2.84
C LYS A 243 10.64 24.61 3.33
N GLU A 244 11.61 25.08 2.55
CA GLU A 244 12.98 25.39 2.98
C GLU A 244 13.42 26.71 2.40
#